data_e6e20dc1ee7f8de0611e2dea4f191d7d
#
_entry.id   e6e20dc1ee7f8de0611e2dea4f191d7d
#
_cell.length_a   1.000
_cell.length_b   1.000
_cell.length_c   1.000
_cell.angle_alpha   90.00
_cell.angle_beta   90.00
_cell.angle_gamma   90.00
#
_symmetry.space_group_name_H-M   'P 1'
#
loop_
_entity.id
_entity.type
_entity.pdbx_description
1 polymer ?
#
loop_
_entity_poly.entity_id
_entity_poly.type
_entity_poly.pdbx_seq_one_letter_code
_entity_poly.pdbx_strand_id
1 'polypeptide(L)'
;MRCLSFITSLLLAHAAMAAPDGAAIYKQHCASCHGDNGEGVADEYDEALVGKRTLTSLTKYIHKSMPENEEELVENEDAAAVAAYIHAAFYSPEAQAKLKPVRKDLLRLTQHQHRRAITDIVQSFRHRAWDGGERGLRGNYFNKEKMNNRKGKLIERIDPTLNFDAQGDHKVEGLNPKAHSIFWTGSIHPTETGVYQFRVNTPNGVRVYINEHDQKKDAFIDEWVSSGNQMRSAENSIFLLGGHSVPFFAEFVAFKEEKASLTIDWKPPHGVWEPLPNHVLRADGADQATVISTSFPADDASMGYERGSSISKAWQEAVANAAIEATSLIHEDIDKLARTKPGAPDRWDKIKKFCHQFTERAFGRPPTKEQHQLYVDAPFKEAGDDCDTAAKRSLMLSLTSPYFLYPSLNRDKEGKADQHSTASHLALAIWDSVPDQQLRKKVQQNQLETDKQIQDELWRMLGDPRAKAKMKHFFYHWLSLVEKEDLGKDPATFPGFDKQLIADLRASL
;
A
#
# COMPACT_ATOMS: atom_id res chain seq x y z
N MET A 1 -19.36 80.97 -16.30
CA MET A 1 -20.04 80.78 -15.05
C MET A 1 -20.23 79.27 -14.83
N ARG A 2 -19.39 78.60 -14.05
CA ARG A 2 -19.61 77.30 -13.45
C ARG A 2 -18.58 77.18 -12.30
N CYS A 3 -19.05 77.20 -11.05
CA CYS A 3 -18.30 77.08 -9.84
C CYS A 3 -17.72 75.65 -9.71
N LEU A 4 -16.45 75.55 -9.44
CA LEU A 4 -15.76 74.33 -8.98
C LEU A 4 -15.68 74.40 -7.46
N SER A 5 -16.45 73.54 -6.75
CA SER A 5 -16.28 73.32 -5.31
C SER A 5 -15.19 72.32 -5.08
N PHE A 6 -14.11 72.70 -4.40
CA PHE A 6 -13.11 71.78 -3.85
C PHE A 6 -13.61 71.21 -2.53
N ILE A 7 -13.81 69.88 -2.49
CA ILE A 7 -14.04 69.15 -1.24
C ILE A 7 -12.69 68.56 -0.83
N THR A 8 -12.12 69.12 0.21
CA THR A 8 -10.89 68.61 0.87
C THR A 8 -11.32 67.46 1.80
N SER A 9 -11.07 66.18 1.37
CA SER A 9 -11.23 65.04 2.22
C SER A 9 -10.00 64.87 3.13
N LEU A 10 -10.21 65.09 4.40
CA LEU A 10 -9.22 64.82 5.46
C LEU A 10 -9.17 63.31 5.72
N LEU A 11 -8.13 62.62 5.18
CA LEU A 11 -7.82 61.23 5.46
C LEU A 11 -7.21 61.18 6.90
N LEU A 12 -7.99 60.79 7.87
CA LEU A 12 -7.48 60.32 9.16
C LEU A 12 -6.83 58.93 8.96
N ALA A 13 -5.52 58.91 8.90
CA ALA A 13 -4.75 57.68 8.98
C ALA A 13 -4.86 57.15 10.41
N HIS A 14 -5.73 56.15 10.62
CA HIS A 14 -5.65 55.31 11.84
C HIS A 14 -4.43 54.42 11.67
N ALA A 15 -3.37 54.70 12.44
CA ALA A 15 -2.29 53.76 12.64
C ALA A 15 -2.89 52.55 13.40
N ALA A 16 -3.14 51.45 12.67
CA ALA A 16 -3.44 50.17 13.30
C ALA A 16 -2.18 49.77 14.10
N MET A 17 -2.21 49.92 15.40
CA MET A 17 -1.18 49.33 16.27
C MET A 17 -1.23 47.81 16.00
N ALA A 18 -0.10 47.21 15.56
CA ALA A 18 0.01 45.78 15.42
C ALA A 18 -0.23 45.13 16.79
N ALA A 19 -1.05 44.08 16.81
CA ALA A 19 -1.28 43.32 18.04
C ALA A 19 0.08 42.80 18.59
N PRO A 20 0.28 42.79 19.92
CA PRO A 20 1.52 42.30 20.51
C PRO A 20 1.84 40.87 20.10
N ASP A 21 3.10 40.57 19.76
CA ASP A 21 3.56 39.24 19.45
C ASP A 21 3.85 38.44 20.74
N GLY A 22 2.93 37.56 21.12
CA GLY A 22 3.05 36.75 22.33
C GLY A 22 4.28 35.85 22.37
N ALA A 23 4.78 35.40 21.21
CA ALA A 23 6.00 34.60 21.13
C ALA A 23 7.25 35.43 21.41
N ALA A 24 7.30 36.66 20.92
CA ALA A 24 8.39 37.58 21.19
C ALA A 24 8.40 37.98 22.69
N ILE A 25 7.24 38.28 23.27
CA ILE A 25 7.11 38.59 24.70
C ILE A 25 7.56 37.41 25.56
N TYR A 26 7.14 36.17 25.22
CA TYR A 26 7.57 34.95 25.91
C TYR A 26 9.08 34.81 25.91
N LYS A 27 9.71 34.96 24.77
CA LYS A 27 11.16 34.84 24.61
C LYS A 27 11.92 35.89 25.41
N GLN A 28 11.37 37.07 25.50
CA GLN A 28 12.01 38.22 26.21
C GLN A 28 11.86 38.15 27.71
N HIS A 29 10.69 37.74 28.23
CA HIS A 29 10.33 37.91 29.65
C HIS A 29 10.04 36.59 30.37
N CYS A 30 9.91 35.47 29.70
CA CYS A 30 9.49 34.21 30.32
C CYS A 30 10.52 33.08 30.14
N ALA A 31 11.22 33.03 28.99
CA ALA A 31 12.07 31.92 28.62
C ALA A 31 13.29 31.73 29.52
N SER A 32 13.76 32.78 30.20
CA SER A 32 14.88 32.71 31.16
C SER A 32 14.60 31.77 32.33
N CYS A 33 13.35 31.74 32.81
CA CYS A 33 12.94 30.86 33.91
C CYS A 33 12.20 29.62 33.45
N HIS A 34 11.46 29.70 32.34
CA HIS A 34 10.62 28.60 31.88
C HIS A 34 11.17 27.80 30.72
N GLY A 35 12.34 28.17 30.17
CA GLY A 35 12.94 27.51 28.98
C GLY A 35 12.33 27.96 27.65
N ASP A 36 13.08 27.82 26.55
CA ASP A 36 12.64 28.26 25.22
C ASP A 36 11.38 27.49 24.72
N ASN A 37 11.17 26.27 25.16
CA ASN A 37 10.02 25.43 24.81
C ASN A 37 9.12 25.14 26.02
N GLY A 38 9.22 25.90 27.08
CA GLY A 38 8.44 25.68 28.30
C GLY A 38 8.85 24.45 29.10
N GLU A 39 10.08 23.99 28.93
CA GLU A 39 10.62 22.78 29.59
C GLU A 39 11.03 23.01 31.05
N GLY A 40 11.13 24.24 31.48
CA GLY A 40 11.72 24.65 32.76
C GLY A 40 13.21 24.89 32.71
N VAL A 41 13.79 25.59 33.65
CA VAL A 41 15.23 25.87 33.78
C VAL A 41 15.67 25.47 35.20
N ALA A 42 16.68 24.60 35.29
CA ALA A 42 17.22 24.15 36.56
C ALA A 42 17.73 25.35 37.40
N ASP A 43 17.46 25.33 38.71
CA ASP A 43 17.80 26.37 39.68
C ASP A 43 16.95 27.65 39.58
N GLU A 44 16.06 27.79 38.56
CA GLU A 44 15.09 28.87 38.43
C GLU A 44 13.66 28.35 38.59
N TYR A 45 13.14 27.70 37.59
CA TYR A 45 11.85 27.02 37.58
C TYR A 45 11.99 25.69 36.81
N ASP A 46 12.15 24.60 37.52
CA ASP A 46 12.50 23.30 36.97
C ASP A 46 11.30 22.48 36.44
N GLU A 47 10.07 22.97 36.66
CA GLU A 47 8.87 22.31 36.15
C GLU A 47 8.50 22.78 34.73
N ALA A 48 8.05 21.85 33.90
CA ALA A 48 7.54 22.21 32.58
C ALA A 48 6.25 23.03 32.68
N LEU A 49 6.08 24.00 31.77
CA LEU A 49 4.87 24.80 31.62
C LEU A 49 3.71 23.95 31.09
N VAL A 50 3.06 23.23 32.00
CA VAL A 50 1.86 22.44 31.68
C VAL A 50 0.75 22.77 32.67
N GLY A 51 -0.49 22.81 32.21
CA GLY A 51 -1.57 23.10 33.12
C GLY A 51 -2.95 23.01 32.50
N LYS A 52 -3.96 23.25 33.34
CA LYS A 52 -5.39 23.22 32.98
C LYS A 52 -6.05 24.60 33.04
N ARG A 53 -5.28 25.69 33.14
CA ARG A 53 -5.83 27.04 33.16
C ARG A 53 -6.46 27.36 31.80
N THR A 54 -7.66 27.95 31.86
CA THR A 54 -8.26 28.53 30.63
C THR A 54 -7.47 29.77 30.22
N LEU A 55 -7.56 30.16 28.95
CA LEU A 55 -6.89 31.37 28.44
C LEU A 55 -7.15 32.59 29.34
N THR A 56 -8.41 32.83 29.71
CA THR A 56 -8.80 33.96 30.58
C THR A 56 -8.14 33.86 31.97
N SER A 57 -8.07 32.66 32.55
CA SER A 57 -7.44 32.43 33.83
C SER A 57 -5.91 32.60 33.75
N LEU A 58 -5.30 32.18 32.67
CA LEU A 58 -3.87 32.31 32.41
C LEU A 58 -3.49 33.79 32.23
N THR A 59 -4.24 34.54 31.41
CA THR A 59 -4.06 35.99 31.24
C THR A 59 -4.08 36.72 32.57
N LYS A 60 -5.09 36.45 33.43
CA LYS A 60 -5.19 37.10 34.78
C LYS A 60 -4.01 36.71 35.67
N TYR A 61 -3.54 35.49 35.59
CA TYR A 61 -2.42 35.02 36.39
C TYR A 61 -1.11 35.69 35.95
N ILE A 62 -0.83 35.74 34.65
CA ILE A 62 0.35 36.42 34.12
C ILE A 62 0.36 37.88 34.48
N HIS A 63 -0.71 38.59 34.18
CA HIS A 63 -0.83 40.02 34.53
C HIS A 63 -0.60 40.33 36.00
N LYS A 64 -0.93 39.40 36.92
CA LYS A 64 -0.86 39.62 38.36
C LYS A 64 0.45 39.15 39.00
N SER A 65 1.12 38.17 38.41
CA SER A 65 2.14 37.39 39.11
C SER A 65 3.34 37.01 38.25
N MET A 66 3.45 37.51 36.99
CA MET A 66 4.54 37.17 36.09
C MET A 66 4.96 38.35 35.20
N PRO A 67 6.29 38.57 34.99
CA PRO A 67 7.42 37.84 35.61
C PRO A 67 7.46 38.07 37.13
N GLU A 68 7.92 37.08 37.89
CA GLU A 68 7.97 37.19 39.34
C GLU A 68 8.87 38.35 39.80
N ASN A 69 8.37 39.25 40.63
CA ASN A 69 8.98 40.48 41.11
C ASN A 69 9.18 41.58 40.05
N GLU A 70 8.66 41.42 38.84
CA GLU A 70 8.72 42.37 37.73
C GLU A 70 7.39 42.36 36.94
N GLU A 71 6.27 42.25 37.63
CA GLU A 71 4.92 42.05 37.05
C GLU A 71 4.52 43.20 36.11
N GLU A 72 5.07 44.41 36.29
CA GLU A 72 4.83 45.56 35.44
C GLU A 72 5.42 45.46 34.04
N LEU A 73 6.30 44.49 33.77
CA LEU A 73 6.90 44.29 32.43
C LEU A 73 5.92 43.66 31.45
N VAL A 74 4.87 42.97 31.92
CA VAL A 74 3.92 42.27 31.07
C VAL A 74 2.48 42.55 31.51
N GLU A 75 1.95 43.68 31.09
CA GLU A 75 0.62 44.16 31.47
C GLU A 75 -0.38 44.06 30.30
N ASN A 76 -1.67 44.08 30.67
CA ASN A 76 -2.83 44.25 29.78
C ASN A 76 -2.79 43.43 28.47
N GLU A 77 -2.55 44.10 27.35
CA GLU A 77 -2.56 43.46 26.03
C GLU A 77 -1.39 42.49 25.86
N ASP A 78 -0.22 42.79 26.41
CA ASP A 78 0.96 41.92 26.41
C ASP A 78 0.72 40.66 27.22
N ALA A 79 0.09 40.77 28.41
CA ALA A 79 -0.30 39.62 29.20
C ALA A 79 -1.33 38.72 28.48
N ALA A 80 -2.24 39.32 27.70
CA ALA A 80 -3.19 38.56 26.90
C ALA A 80 -2.50 37.88 25.72
N ALA A 81 -1.57 38.53 25.03
CA ALA A 81 -0.84 37.98 23.90
C ALA A 81 0.08 36.82 24.31
N VAL A 82 0.86 37.00 25.40
CA VAL A 82 1.73 35.93 25.89
C VAL A 82 0.95 34.76 26.47
N ALA A 83 -0.21 35.03 27.14
CA ALA A 83 -1.10 33.99 27.62
C ALA A 83 -1.67 33.17 26.46
N ALA A 84 -2.04 33.80 25.35
CA ALA A 84 -2.49 33.11 24.13
C ALA A 84 -1.39 32.20 23.53
N TYR A 85 -0.16 32.72 23.46
CA TYR A 85 1.00 31.93 23.04
C TYR A 85 1.25 30.73 23.96
N ILE A 86 1.38 30.94 25.28
CA ILE A 86 1.61 29.89 26.29
C ILE A 86 0.48 28.86 26.24
N HIS A 87 -0.78 29.30 26.15
CA HIS A 87 -1.90 28.39 26.05
C HIS A 87 -1.83 27.52 24.79
N ALA A 88 -1.57 28.09 23.63
CA ALA A 88 -1.45 27.38 22.38
C ALA A 88 -0.22 26.47 22.34
N ALA A 89 0.93 26.92 22.85
CA ALA A 89 2.18 26.21 22.79
C ALA A 89 2.33 25.10 23.86
N PHE A 90 1.74 25.27 25.05
CA PHE A 90 2.03 24.40 26.20
C PHE A 90 0.79 23.88 26.94
N TYR A 91 -0.33 24.61 26.96
CA TYR A 91 -1.52 24.29 27.76
C TYR A 91 -2.64 23.62 26.94
N SER A 92 -2.71 23.84 25.64
CA SER A 92 -3.77 23.23 24.83
C SER A 92 -3.65 21.70 24.79
N PRO A 93 -4.76 20.97 24.61
CA PRO A 93 -4.72 19.51 24.48
C PRO A 93 -3.76 19.05 23.38
N GLU A 94 -3.67 19.79 22.30
CA GLU A 94 -2.78 19.53 21.17
C GLU A 94 -1.30 19.73 21.56
N ALA A 95 -0.99 20.79 22.30
CA ALA A 95 0.36 21.04 22.81
C ALA A 95 0.76 19.97 23.83
N GLN A 96 -0.12 19.64 24.77
CA GLN A 96 0.13 18.60 25.77
C GLN A 96 0.24 17.21 25.15
N ALA A 97 -0.47 16.94 24.06
CA ALA A 97 -0.31 15.69 23.30
C ALA A 97 1.07 15.58 22.66
N LYS A 98 1.66 16.71 22.22
CA LYS A 98 3.04 16.76 21.67
C LYS A 98 4.10 16.60 22.77
N LEU A 99 3.86 17.14 23.99
CA LEU A 99 4.78 17.05 25.13
C LEU A 99 4.72 15.69 25.86
N LYS A 100 3.62 14.95 25.73
CA LYS A 100 3.58 13.58 26.25
C LYS A 100 4.60 12.75 25.46
N PRO A 101 5.54 12.06 26.14
CA PRO A 101 6.40 11.13 25.43
C PRO A 101 5.48 10.19 24.66
N VAL A 102 5.68 10.14 23.33
CA VAL A 102 4.93 9.22 22.47
C VAL A 102 5.09 7.85 23.10
N ARG A 103 3.98 7.30 23.63
CA ARG A 103 3.97 5.95 24.17
C ARG A 103 4.49 5.06 23.06
N LYS A 104 5.69 4.53 23.25
CA LYS A 104 6.30 3.61 22.29
C LYS A 104 5.57 2.28 22.42
N ASP A 105 4.33 2.24 21.95
CA ASP A 105 3.60 0.99 21.89
C ASP A 105 4.32 0.08 20.92
N LEU A 106 4.56 -1.15 21.34
CA LEU A 106 5.09 -2.18 20.47
C LEU A 106 3.96 -2.60 19.52
N LEU A 107 3.92 -1.94 18.35
CA LEU A 107 2.95 -2.24 17.32
C LEU A 107 3.45 -3.37 16.44
N ARG A 108 2.62 -4.41 16.30
CA ARG A 108 2.83 -5.47 15.32
C ARG A 108 2.39 -5.02 13.93
N LEU A 109 2.82 -5.73 12.91
CA LEU A 109 2.23 -5.58 11.58
C LEU A 109 0.72 -5.84 11.63
N THR A 110 -0.08 -5.02 10.95
CA THR A 110 -1.48 -5.34 10.66
C THR A 110 -1.55 -6.52 9.69
N GLN A 111 -2.72 -7.17 9.59
CA GLN A 111 -2.92 -8.23 8.60
C GLN A 111 -2.57 -7.76 7.18
N HIS A 112 -2.91 -6.52 6.87
CA HIS A 112 -2.66 -5.90 5.57
C HIS A 112 -1.16 -5.70 5.32
N GLN A 113 -0.44 -5.15 6.30
CA GLN A 113 1.01 -4.98 6.26
C GLN A 113 1.75 -6.32 6.18
N HIS A 114 1.30 -7.31 6.92
CA HIS A 114 1.90 -8.65 6.92
C HIS A 114 1.84 -9.30 5.51
N ARG A 115 0.65 -9.30 4.86
CA ARG A 115 0.49 -9.85 3.52
C ARG A 115 1.34 -9.11 2.48
N ARG A 116 1.29 -7.77 2.48
CA ARG A 116 2.06 -6.94 1.55
C ARG A 116 3.55 -7.10 1.75
N ALA A 117 4.03 -7.14 2.99
CA ALA A 117 5.43 -7.34 3.30
C ALA A 117 5.97 -8.65 2.70
N ILE A 118 5.25 -9.78 2.89
CA ILE A 118 5.65 -11.07 2.31
C ILE A 118 5.68 -11.00 0.78
N THR A 119 4.63 -10.46 0.16
CA THR A 119 4.58 -10.31 -1.29
C THR A 119 5.76 -9.48 -1.81
N ASP A 120 6.04 -8.33 -1.21
CA ASP A 120 7.12 -7.44 -1.65
C ASP A 120 8.52 -8.02 -1.38
N ILE A 121 8.71 -8.76 -0.29
CA ILE A 121 9.96 -9.48 -0.07
C ILE A 121 10.21 -10.46 -1.21
N VAL A 122 9.23 -11.28 -1.59
CA VAL A 122 9.38 -12.26 -2.67
C VAL A 122 9.55 -11.56 -4.02
N GLN A 123 8.73 -10.54 -4.32
CA GLN A 123 8.83 -9.78 -5.56
C GLN A 123 10.20 -9.11 -5.71
N SER A 124 10.85 -8.72 -4.61
CA SER A 124 12.17 -8.10 -4.68
C SER A 124 13.29 -9.03 -5.20
N PHE A 125 13.06 -10.34 -5.30
CA PHE A 125 13.96 -11.32 -5.96
C PHE A 125 13.63 -11.53 -7.43
N ARG A 126 12.43 -11.11 -7.87
CA ARG A 126 12.00 -11.10 -9.27
C ARG A 126 12.42 -9.77 -9.90
N HIS A 127 12.62 -9.74 -11.21
CA HIS A 127 13.32 -8.61 -11.85
C HIS A 127 12.41 -7.62 -12.58
N ARG A 128 11.12 -7.89 -12.67
CA ARG A 128 10.20 -7.01 -13.35
C ARG A 128 9.67 -5.95 -12.41
N ALA A 129 10.15 -4.71 -12.59
CA ALA A 129 9.48 -3.54 -12.07
C ALA A 129 8.29 -3.20 -12.99
N TRP A 130 7.20 -2.72 -12.40
CA TRP A 130 6.13 -2.09 -13.17
C TRP A 130 6.63 -0.74 -13.72
N ASP A 131 6.53 -0.55 -15.04
CA ASP A 131 7.04 0.65 -15.74
C ASP A 131 5.92 1.52 -16.34
N GLY A 132 4.66 1.18 -16.07
CA GLY A 132 3.51 1.97 -16.54
C GLY A 132 3.09 1.70 -17.99
N GLY A 133 3.50 0.57 -18.58
CA GLY A 133 3.29 0.17 -19.97
C GLY A 133 1.94 0.44 -20.63
N GLU A 134 1.81 0.15 -21.90
CA GLU A 134 0.63 0.41 -22.73
C GLU A 134 -0.63 -0.25 -22.15
N ARG A 135 -1.74 0.49 -22.10
CA ARG A 135 -3.03 0.00 -21.57
C ARG A 135 -3.69 -0.99 -22.54
N GLY A 136 -4.30 -2.03 -21.98
CA GLY A 136 -4.95 -3.09 -22.73
C GLY A 136 -4.19 -4.42 -22.64
N LEU A 137 -4.58 -5.40 -23.43
CA LEU A 137 -3.96 -6.71 -23.49
C LEU A 137 -3.45 -6.98 -24.91
N ARG A 138 -2.32 -7.65 -25.01
CA ARG A 138 -1.74 -8.07 -26.30
C ARG A 138 -2.47 -9.27 -26.83
N GLY A 139 -3.32 -9.08 -27.86
CA GLY A 139 -4.06 -10.11 -28.55
C GLY A 139 -3.28 -10.66 -29.76
N ASN A 140 -3.02 -11.97 -29.77
CA ASN A 140 -2.46 -12.70 -30.90
C ASN A 140 -3.58 -13.53 -31.54
N TYR A 141 -3.86 -13.28 -32.82
CA TYR A 141 -4.98 -13.87 -33.57
C TYR A 141 -4.49 -14.86 -34.61
N PHE A 142 -5.14 -16.02 -34.69
CA PHE A 142 -4.75 -17.12 -35.58
C PHE A 142 -5.96 -17.68 -36.33
N ASN A 143 -5.85 -17.87 -37.65
CA ASN A 143 -6.85 -18.57 -38.47
C ASN A 143 -6.74 -20.09 -38.35
N LYS A 144 -6.63 -20.61 -37.14
CA LYS A 144 -6.54 -22.03 -36.81
C LYS A 144 -7.18 -22.30 -35.43
N GLU A 145 -7.76 -23.47 -35.32
CA GLU A 145 -8.40 -23.95 -34.09
C GLU A 145 -7.38 -24.40 -33.02
N LYS A 146 -6.13 -24.67 -33.41
CA LYS A 146 -5.08 -25.13 -32.51
C LYS A 146 -3.93 -24.12 -32.49
N MET A 147 -3.66 -23.59 -31.32
CA MET A 147 -2.54 -22.66 -31.07
C MET A 147 -1.16 -23.32 -31.04
N ASN A 148 -1.06 -24.62 -31.41
CA ASN A 148 0.17 -25.42 -31.33
C ASN A 148 1.33 -24.93 -32.20
N ASN A 149 1.13 -23.90 -33.00
CA ASN A 149 2.18 -23.31 -33.81
C ASN A 149 2.06 -21.80 -33.81
N ARG A 150 2.99 -21.15 -33.12
CA ARG A 150 3.21 -19.69 -33.26
C ARG A 150 3.49 -19.28 -34.73
N LYS A 151 3.61 -20.25 -35.64
CA LYS A 151 3.67 -20.08 -37.10
C LYS A 151 2.24 -19.92 -37.62
N GLY A 152 1.92 -18.78 -38.20
CA GLY A 152 0.61 -18.51 -38.80
C GLY A 152 -0.25 -17.51 -37.98
N LYS A 153 0.38 -16.71 -37.14
CA LYS A 153 -0.26 -15.55 -36.53
C LYS A 153 -0.75 -14.61 -37.65
N LEU A 154 -2.03 -14.30 -37.65
CA LEU A 154 -2.66 -13.37 -38.58
C LEU A 154 -2.30 -11.94 -38.25
N ILE A 155 -2.55 -11.53 -36.99
CA ILE A 155 -2.30 -10.19 -36.48
C ILE A 155 -1.96 -10.23 -35.00
N GLU A 156 -1.22 -9.23 -34.57
CA GLU A 156 -1.04 -8.87 -33.15
C GLU A 156 -1.49 -7.42 -32.97
N ARG A 157 -2.30 -7.18 -31.95
CA ARG A 157 -2.76 -5.83 -31.59
C ARG A 157 -2.94 -5.72 -30.09
N ILE A 158 -3.09 -4.48 -29.61
CA ILE A 158 -3.51 -4.22 -28.24
C ILE A 158 -5.03 -4.07 -28.23
N ASP A 159 -5.69 -4.98 -27.50
CA ASP A 159 -7.13 -4.90 -27.25
C ASP A 159 -7.38 -4.12 -25.95
N PRO A 160 -8.15 -3.04 -25.99
CA PRO A 160 -8.35 -2.18 -24.82
C PRO A 160 -9.15 -2.87 -23.71
N THR A 161 -10.01 -3.81 -24.06
CA THR A 161 -10.84 -4.61 -23.14
C THR A 161 -11.03 -6.01 -23.71
N LEU A 162 -11.54 -6.94 -22.90
CA LEU A 162 -11.94 -8.27 -23.36
C LEU A 162 -13.46 -8.32 -23.61
N ASN A 163 -13.88 -7.55 -24.60
CA ASN A 163 -15.20 -7.59 -25.18
C ASN A 163 -15.06 -7.87 -26.68
N PHE A 164 -14.89 -9.15 -27.00
CA PHE A 164 -14.63 -9.60 -28.37
C PHE A 164 -15.90 -10.16 -29.03
N ASP A 165 -16.20 -9.69 -30.23
CA ASP A 165 -17.22 -10.25 -31.13
C ASP A 165 -16.65 -10.28 -32.54
N ALA A 166 -16.48 -11.49 -33.09
CA ALA A 166 -15.92 -11.69 -34.43
C ALA A 166 -16.80 -11.11 -35.57
N GLN A 167 -18.07 -10.82 -35.28
CA GLN A 167 -19.07 -10.32 -36.23
C GLN A 167 -19.49 -8.88 -35.93
N GLY A 168 -19.07 -8.34 -34.76
CA GLY A 168 -19.40 -7.02 -34.28
C GLY A 168 -18.36 -5.94 -34.57
N ASP A 169 -18.38 -4.87 -33.80
CA ASP A 169 -17.52 -3.69 -33.97
C ASP A 169 -16.01 -3.95 -33.79
N HIS A 170 -15.65 -5.05 -33.14
CA HIS A 170 -14.25 -5.46 -32.92
C HIS A 170 -13.75 -6.48 -33.97
N LYS A 171 -14.40 -6.52 -35.13
CA LYS A 171 -14.03 -7.41 -36.22
C LYS A 171 -12.56 -7.26 -36.61
N VAL A 172 -11.90 -8.38 -36.81
CA VAL A 172 -10.52 -8.48 -37.31
C VAL A 172 -10.54 -8.88 -38.78
N GLU A 173 -9.95 -8.02 -39.62
CA GLU A 173 -9.89 -8.27 -41.04
C GLU A 173 -9.07 -9.56 -41.33
N GLY A 174 -9.62 -10.42 -42.19
CA GLY A 174 -9.00 -11.70 -42.56
C GLY A 174 -9.14 -12.80 -41.50
N LEU A 175 -9.75 -12.57 -40.37
CA LEU A 175 -10.03 -13.58 -39.35
C LEU A 175 -11.20 -14.49 -39.84
N ASN A 176 -10.99 -15.80 -39.82
CA ASN A 176 -12.05 -16.76 -40.15
C ASN A 176 -13.07 -16.79 -38.95
N PRO A 177 -14.31 -16.32 -39.13
CA PRO A 177 -15.24 -16.20 -38.00
C PRO A 177 -15.66 -17.58 -37.44
N LYS A 178 -15.53 -18.67 -38.18
CA LYS A 178 -15.95 -20.03 -37.77
C LYS A 178 -14.80 -20.92 -37.24
N ALA A 179 -13.55 -20.51 -37.47
CA ALA A 179 -12.39 -21.36 -37.14
C ALA A 179 -11.16 -20.47 -36.84
N HIS A 180 -11.05 -19.98 -35.62
CA HIS A 180 -9.93 -19.16 -35.19
C HIS A 180 -9.61 -19.39 -33.72
N SER A 181 -8.44 -18.96 -33.32
CA SER A 181 -8.06 -18.87 -31.91
C SER A 181 -7.38 -17.55 -31.60
N ILE A 182 -7.54 -17.09 -30.36
CA ILE A 182 -6.96 -15.85 -29.89
C ILE A 182 -6.27 -16.12 -28.55
N PHE A 183 -5.13 -15.50 -28.38
CA PHE A 183 -4.37 -15.60 -27.16
C PHE A 183 -4.06 -14.19 -26.66
N TRP A 184 -4.70 -13.79 -25.54
CA TRP A 184 -4.43 -12.53 -24.88
C TRP A 184 -3.42 -12.70 -23.76
N THR A 185 -2.46 -11.79 -23.71
CA THR A 185 -1.41 -11.75 -22.70
C THR A 185 -1.25 -10.34 -22.14
N GLY A 186 -0.88 -10.25 -20.89
CA GLY A 186 -0.62 -8.98 -20.23
C GLY A 186 -0.65 -9.10 -18.72
N SER A 187 -1.11 -8.04 -18.07
CA SER A 187 -1.26 -8.01 -16.62
C SER A 187 -2.50 -7.23 -16.18
N ILE A 188 -2.99 -7.57 -14.99
CA ILE A 188 -4.02 -6.83 -14.27
C ILE A 188 -3.36 -6.06 -13.13
N HIS A 189 -3.79 -4.81 -12.95
CA HIS A 189 -3.34 -3.89 -11.90
C HIS A 189 -4.49 -3.59 -10.92
N PRO A 190 -4.69 -4.41 -9.89
CA PRO A 190 -5.71 -4.16 -8.88
C PRO A 190 -5.46 -2.82 -8.18
N THR A 191 -6.50 -2.02 -8.00
CA THR A 191 -6.42 -0.75 -7.27
C THR A 191 -6.75 -0.89 -5.79
N GLU A 192 -7.40 -1.98 -5.42
CA GLU A 192 -7.83 -2.30 -4.05
C GLU A 192 -7.35 -3.68 -3.64
N THR A 193 -7.20 -3.91 -2.33
CA THR A 193 -6.90 -5.23 -1.79
C THR A 193 -8.20 -5.92 -1.38
N GLY A 194 -8.39 -7.15 -1.84
CA GLY A 194 -9.55 -7.95 -1.47
C GLY A 194 -9.89 -9.02 -2.50
N VAL A 195 -11.07 -9.59 -2.37
CA VAL A 195 -11.56 -10.64 -3.27
C VAL A 195 -12.15 -10.00 -4.52
N TYR A 196 -11.57 -10.34 -5.66
CA TYR A 196 -12.08 -10.01 -6.99
C TYR A 196 -12.82 -11.20 -7.55
N GLN A 197 -14.01 -10.98 -8.08
CA GLN A 197 -14.76 -11.99 -8.83
C GLN A 197 -14.59 -11.72 -10.32
N PHE A 198 -14.42 -12.76 -11.11
CA PHE A 198 -14.34 -12.68 -12.56
C PHE A 198 -15.43 -13.55 -13.17
N ARG A 199 -16.04 -13.06 -14.24
CA ARG A 199 -17.07 -13.76 -14.97
C ARG A 199 -16.75 -13.74 -16.46
N VAL A 200 -16.78 -14.91 -17.06
CA VAL A 200 -16.62 -15.12 -18.49
C VAL A 200 -17.98 -15.45 -19.09
N ASN A 201 -18.34 -14.78 -20.18
CA ASN A 201 -19.52 -15.13 -20.98
C ASN A 201 -19.09 -15.43 -22.42
N THR A 202 -19.38 -16.64 -22.91
CA THR A 202 -18.98 -17.10 -24.23
C THR A 202 -19.81 -18.28 -24.70
N PRO A 203 -20.09 -18.44 -26.01
CA PRO A 203 -20.55 -19.69 -26.59
C PRO A 203 -19.39 -20.63 -26.99
N ASN A 204 -18.14 -20.20 -26.90
CA ASN A 204 -16.94 -20.84 -27.43
C ASN A 204 -16.04 -21.40 -26.33
N GLY A 205 -14.95 -22.08 -26.73
CA GLY A 205 -13.95 -22.54 -25.76
C GLY A 205 -13.09 -21.41 -25.23
N VAL A 206 -12.92 -21.34 -23.90
CA VAL A 206 -12.07 -20.36 -23.26
C VAL A 206 -11.38 -20.93 -22.02
N ARG A 207 -10.13 -20.49 -21.79
CA ARG A 207 -9.39 -20.65 -20.52
C ARG A 207 -8.83 -19.32 -20.09
N VAL A 208 -8.97 -19.01 -18.82
CA VAL A 208 -8.43 -17.80 -18.22
C VAL A 208 -7.47 -18.17 -17.10
N TYR A 209 -6.32 -17.49 -17.04
CA TYR A 209 -5.30 -17.64 -16.01
C TYR A 209 -5.04 -16.27 -15.39
N ILE A 210 -5.10 -16.19 -14.09
CA ILE A 210 -4.84 -14.97 -13.33
C ILE A 210 -3.83 -15.28 -12.24
N ASN A 211 -2.76 -14.48 -12.15
CA ASN A 211 -1.65 -14.68 -11.23
C ASN A 211 -0.93 -16.03 -11.41
N GLU A 212 -0.93 -16.55 -12.63
CA GLU A 212 -0.27 -17.81 -13.02
C GLU A 212 0.45 -17.64 -14.35
N HIS A 213 1.66 -18.17 -14.46
CA HIS A 213 2.47 -18.16 -15.68
C HIS A 213 2.48 -19.49 -16.43
N ASP A 214 2.23 -20.58 -15.73
CA ASP A 214 2.31 -21.92 -16.27
C ASP A 214 0.93 -22.41 -16.75
N GLN A 215 0.73 -22.36 -18.05
CA GLN A 215 -0.49 -22.86 -18.72
C GLN A 215 -0.68 -24.40 -18.59
N LYS A 216 0.29 -25.10 -18.00
CA LYS A 216 0.12 -26.53 -17.67
C LYS A 216 -0.57 -26.74 -16.33
N LYS A 217 -0.66 -25.70 -15.51
CA LYS A 217 -1.46 -25.71 -14.29
C LYS A 217 -2.94 -25.55 -14.63
N ASP A 218 -3.79 -25.79 -13.66
CA ASP A 218 -5.23 -25.63 -13.81
C ASP A 218 -5.58 -24.17 -14.11
N ALA A 219 -6.44 -23.97 -15.09
CA ALA A 219 -6.92 -22.65 -15.44
C ALA A 219 -7.80 -22.08 -14.32
N PHE A 220 -7.73 -20.78 -14.10
CA PHE A 220 -8.58 -20.07 -13.14
C PHE A 220 -10.07 -20.18 -13.51
N ILE A 221 -10.39 -20.11 -14.81
CA ILE A 221 -11.69 -20.49 -15.38
C ILE A 221 -11.39 -21.39 -16.59
N ASP A 222 -11.94 -22.62 -16.62
CA ASP A 222 -11.84 -23.56 -17.73
C ASP A 222 -13.22 -23.87 -18.30
N GLU A 223 -13.52 -23.26 -19.43
CA GLU A 223 -14.70 -23.50 -20.24
C GLU A 223 -14.29 -23.95 -21.65
N TRP A 224 -13.32 -24.88 -21.75
CA TRP A 224 -12.75 -25.36 -23.01
C TRP A 224 -13.64 -26.40 -23.70
N VAL A 225 -14.91 -26.02 -23.94
CA VAL A 225 -15.90 -26.89 -24.59
C VAL A 225 -16.68 -26.13 -25.66
N SER A 226 -17.18 -26.88 -26.67
CA SER A 226 -18.14 -26.35 -27.64
C SER A 226 -19.56 -26.41 -27.08
N SER A 227 -20.32 -25.34 -27.19
CA SER A 227 -21.68 -25.23 -26.63
C SER A 227 -22.80 -25.34 -27.70
N GLY A 228 -22.46 -25.50 -28.97
CA GLY A 228 -23.47 -25.46 -30.06
C GLY A 228 -24.12 -24.09 -30.16
N ASN A 229 -23.37 -22.98 -30.02
CA ASN A 229 -23.80 -21.60 -30.02
C ASN A 229 -24.60 -21.14 -28.80
N GLN A 230 -24.68 -21.95 -27.73
CA GLN A 230 -25.33 -21.54 -26.49
C GLN A 230 -24.37 -20.67 -25.65
N MET A 231 -24.83 -19.49 -25.26
CA MET A 231 -24.09 -18.64 -24.33
C MET A 231 -23.96 -19.33 -22.96
N ARG A 232 -22.75 -19.39 -22.45
CA ARG A 232 -22.43 -19.90 -21.10
C ARG A 232 -21.80 -18.80 -20.27
N SER A 233 -21.99 -18.91 -18.97
CA SER A 233 -21.36 -18.02 -18.00
C SER A 233 -20.66 -18.86 -16.95
N ALA A 234 -19.39 -18.54 -16.69
CA ALA A 234 -18.61 -19.16 -15.62
C ALA A 234 -17.95 -18.07 -14.76
N GLU A 235 -17.94 -18.32 -13.46
CA GLU A 235 -17.41 -17.37 -12.47
C GLU A 235 -16.36 -18.04 -11.58
N ASN A 236 -15.37 -17.26 -11.16
CA ASN A 236 -14.43 -17.64 -10.12
C ASN A 236 -13.93 -16.40 -9.38
N SER A 237 -13.31 -16.59 -8.22
CA SER A 237 -12.83 -15.50 -7.38
C SER A 237 -11.38 -15.70 -6.93
N ILE A 238 -10.65 -14.59 -6.81
CA ILE A 238 -9.26 -14.57 -6.37
C ILE A 238 -9.01 -13.37 -5.46
N PHE A 239 -8.19 -13.56 -4.43
CA PHE A 239 -7.73 -12.46 -3.59
C PHE A 239 -6.51 -11.78 -4.22
N LEU A 240 -6.61 -10.48 -4.48
CA LEU A 240 -5.53 -9.67 -5.07
C LEU A 240 -5.14 -8.52 -4.14
N LEU A 241 -3.89 -8.08 -4.27
CA LEU A 241 -3.36 -6.96 -3.51
C LEU A 241 -3.35 -5.68 -4.36
N GLY A 242 -4.00 -4.64 -3.87
CA GLY A 242 -4.00 -3.33 -4.52
C GLY A 242 -2.59 -2.77 -4.67
N GLY A 243 -2.27 -2.29 -5.88
CA GLY A 243 -0.96 -1.80 -6.24
C GLY A 243 0.06 -2.87 -6.63
N HIS A 244 -0.33 -4.16 -6.66
CA HIS A 244 0.52 -5.27 -7.10
C HIS A 244 -0.03 -5.86 -8.40
N SER A 245 0.73 -5.72 -9.47
CA SER A 245 0.36 -6.29 -10.76
C SER A 245 0.46 -7.80 -10.75
N VAL A 246 -0.46 -8.46 -11.43
CA VAL A 246 -0.47 -9.91 -11.60
C VAL A 246 -0.55 -10.29 -13.09
N PRO A 247 0.08 -11.38 -13.53
CA PRO A 247 -0.02 -11.85 -14.91
C PRO A 247 -1.45 -12.25 -15.24
N PHE A 248 -1.81 -12.01 -16.49
CA PHE A 248 -3.10 -12.38 -17.07
C PHE A 248 -2.89 -13.06 -18.44
N PHE A 249 -3.58 -14.19 -18.62
CA PHE A 249 -3.66 -14.89 -19.90
C PHE A 249 -5.10 -15.32 -20.16
N ALA A 250 -5.53 -15.23 -21.41
CA ALA A 250 -6.78 -15.83 -21.85
C ALA A 250 -6.56 -16.53 -23.20
N GLU A 251 -6.99 -17.77 -23.27
CA GLU A 251 -7.03 -18.58 -24.49
C GLU A 251 -8.46 -18.71 -24.96
N PHE A 252 -8.70 -18.46 -26.22
CA PHE A 252 -10.03 -18.53 -26.84
C PHE A 252 -9.98 -19.31 -28.13
N VAL A 253 -11.00 -20.15 -28.37
CA VAL A 253 -11.14 -20.90 -29.61
C VAL A 253 -12.58 -20.92 -30.10
N ALA A 254 -12.78 -20.53 -31.35
CA ALA A 254 -14.01 -20.77 -32.10
C ALA A 254 -13.79 -21.98 -33.02
N PHE A 255 -14.67 -22.98 -32.93
CA PHE A 255 -14.58 -24.21 -33.70
C PHE A 255 -15.92 -24.60 -34.28
N LYS A 256 -16.14 -24.30 -35.59
CA LYS A 256 -17.37 -24.61 -36.33
C LYS A 256 -18.66 -24.02 -35.81
N GLU A 257 -18.56 -23.03 -34.91
CA GLU A 257 -19.72 -22.31 -34.37
C GLU A 257 -20.05 -21.10 -35.23
N GLU A 258 -21.33 -20.73 -35.27
CA GLU A 258 -21.80 -19.58 -36.03
C GLU A 258 -21.47 -18.26 -35.35
N LYS A 259 -21.39 -18.28 -34.04
CA LYS A 259 -21.08 -17.11 -33.21
C LYS A 259 -19.74 -17.30 -32.51
N ALA A 260 -18.92 -16.26 -32.56
CA ALA A 260 -17.64 -16.25 -31.85
C ALA A 260 -17.54 -14.95 -31.05
N SER A 261 -17.77 -15.05 -29.75
CA SER A 261 -17.75 -13.91 -28.84
C SER A 261 -17.24 -14.30 -27.45
N LEU A 262 -16.62 -13.33 -26.78
CA LEU A 262 -16.12 -13.44 -25.41
C LEU A 262 -16.25 -12.11 -24.70
N THR A 263 -16.88 -12.10 -23.52
CA THR A 263 -16.78 -10.98 -22.59
C THR A 263 -16.19 -11.46 -21.28
N ILE A 264 -15.30 -10.65 -20.69
CA ILE A 264 -14.83 -10.86 -19.33
C ILE A 264 -15.23 -9.65 -18.50
N ASP A 265 -16.09 -9.91 -17.53
CA ASP A 265 -16.48 -8.96 -16.52
C ASP A 265 -15.70 -9.23 -15.23
N TRP A 266 -15.54 -8.22 -14.41
CA TRP A 266 -15.04 -8.37 -13.06
C TRP A 266 -15.93 -7.64 -12.05
N LYS A 267 -15.79 -8.04 -10.79
CA LYS A 267 -16.38 -7.35 -9.65
C LYS A 267 -15.26 -7.14 -8.63
N PRO A 268 -14.75 -5.90 -8.48
CA PRO A 268 -13.75 -5.58 -7.48
C PRO A 268 -14.33 -5.64 -6.06
N PRO A 269 -13.48 -5.65 -5.01
CA PRO A 269 -13.95 -5.57 -3.63
C PRO A 269 -14.89 -4.38 -3.45
N HIS A 270 -16.01 -4.59 -2.76
CA HIS A 270 -17.06 -3.60 -2.54
C HIS A 270 -17.67 -2.98 -3.84
N GLY A 271 -17.32 -3.53 -5.02
CA GLY A 271 -17.77 -3.07 -6.34
C GLY A 271 -19.01 -3.80 -6.85
N VAL A 272 -19.38 -3.47 -8.07
CA VAL A 272 -20.44 -4.12 -8.86
C VAL A 272 -19.82 -4.84 -10.05
N TRP A 273 -20.58 -5.73 -10.69
CA TRP A 273 -20.18 -6.32 -11.97
C TRP A 273 -20.08 -5.26 -13.05
N GLU A 274 -18.93 -5.14 -13.66
CA GLU A 274 -18.61 -4.26 -14.78
C GLU A 274 -17.69 -4.96 -15.78
N PRO A 275 -17.66 -4.57 -17.05
CA PRO A 275 -16.66 -5.04 -18.00
C PRO A 275 -15.25 -4.77 -17.45
N LEU A 276 -14.34 -5.73 -17.63
CA LEU A 276 -12.94 -5.58 -17.17
C LEU A 276 -12.32 -4.30 -17.77
N PRO A 277 -12.05 -3.26 -16.97
CA PRO A 277 -11.82 -1.93 -17.50
C PRO A 277 -10.39 -1.73 -18.01
N ASN A 278 -10.23 -0.97 -19.09
CA ASN A 278 -8.95 -0.68 -19.72
C ASN A 278 -7.88 -0.13 -18.77
N HIS A 279 -8.28 0.69 -17.81
CA HIS A 279 -7.32 1.37 -16.92
C HIS A 279 -6.56 0.43 -16.00
N VAL A 280 -7.08 -0.78 -15.73
CA VAL A 280 -6.41 -1.81 -14.92
C VAL A 280 -5.61 -2.81 -15.76
N LEU A 281 -5.68 -2.72 -17.09
CA LEU A 281 -4.99 -3.64 -18.01
C LEU A 281 -3.68 -3.04 -18.53
N ARG A 282 -2.67 -3.89 -18.68
CA ARG A 282 -1.41 -3.55 -19.36
C ARG A 282 -1.00 -4.66 -20.30
N ALA A 283 -0.49 -4.27 -21.47
CA ALA A 283 0.02 -5.19 -22.49
C ALA A 283 1.32 -5.88 -22.06
N ASP A 284 2.03 -5.29 -21.10
CA ASP A 284 3.22 -5.89 -20.51
C ASP A 284 2.84 -6.92 -19.45
N GLY A 285 3.58 -8.03 -19.42
CA GLY A 285 3.38 -9.05 -18.40
C GLY A 285 3.91 -8.58 -17.04
N ALA A 286 3.35 -9.13 -15.97
CA ALA A 286 3.85 -9.00 -14.62
C ALA A 286 4.43 -10.34 -14.13
N ASP A 287 5.25 -10.32 -13.08
CA ASP A 287 5.63 -11.53 -12.37
C ASP A 287 4.47 -11.99 -11.46
N GLN A 288 4.39 -13.30 -11.23
CA GLN A 288 3.41 -13.87 -10.31
C GLN A 288 3.58 -13.28 -8.90
N ALA A 289 2.52 -12.80 -8.31
CA ALA A 289 2.52 -12.30 -6.93
C ALA A 289 2.30 -13.46 -5.94
N THR A 290 3.15 -13.52 -4.91
CA THR A 290 2.97 -14.47 -3.81
C THR A 290 1.98 -13.86 -2.81
N VAL A 291 0.71 -14.24 -2.91
CA VAL A 291 -0.39 -13.69 -2.12
C VAL A 291 -0.83 -14.70 -1.06
N ILE A 292 -0.82 -14.28 0.20
CA ILE A 292 -1.23 -15.10 1.34
C ILE A 292 -2.74 -15.04 1.51
N SER A 293 -3.39 -16.21 1.46
CA SER A 293 -4.83 -16.36 1.61
C SER A 293 -5.28 -16.55 3.07
N THR A 294 -4.37 -16.96 3.97
CA THR A 294 -4.64 -17.18 5.40
C THR A 294 -5.46 -16.04 6.00
N SER A 295 -6.56 -16.39 6.65
CA SER A 295 -7.43 -15.45 7.35
C SER A 295 -6.79 -14.98 8.65
N PHE A 296 -6.82 -13.68 8.90
CA PHE A 296 -6.38 -13.06 10.15
C PHE A 296 -7.59 -12.53 10.93
N PRO A 297 -7.53 -12.48 12.26
CA PRO A 297 -8.51 -11.73 13.02
C PRO A 297 -8.42 -10.24 12.68
N ALA A 298 -9.54 -9.53 12.78
CA ALA A 298 -9.60 -8.09 12.52
C ALA A 298 -8.61 -7.32 13.39
N ASP A 299 -7.97 -6.32 12.81
CA ASP A 299 -7.10 -5.39 13.51
C ASP A 299 -7.92 -4.35 14.30
N ASP A 300 -7.30 -3.68 15.26
CA ASP A 300 -7.94 -2.61 16.02
C ASP A 300 -8.19 -1.39 15.12
N ALA A 301 -9.45 -1.09 14.86
CA ALA A 301 -9.91 0.04 14.05
C ALA A 301 -10.57 1.16 14.90
N SER A 302 -10.44 1.13 16.23
CA SER A 302 -11.10 2.07 17.14
C SER A 302 -10.77 3.55 16.93
N MET A 303 -9.68 3.84 16.18
CA MET A 303 -9.27 5.21 15.83
C MET A 303 -9.66 5.59 14.39
N GLY A 304 -10.53 4.82 13.74
CA GLY A 304 -10.93 5.04 12.35
C GLY A 304 -9.94 4.49 11.30
N TYR A 305 -8.89 3.81 11.73
CA TYR A 305 -7.93 3.11 10.86
C TYR A 305 -7.33 1.89 11.58
N GLU A 306 -6.89 0.91 10.82
CA GLU A 306 -6.34 -0.34 11.35
C GLU A 306 -4.98 -0.16 12.03
N ARG A 307 -4.82 -0.76 13.21
CA ARG A 307 -3.58 -0.72 14.01
C ARG A 307 -3.25 -2.09 14.58
N GLY A 308 -1.97 -2.43 14.59
CA GLY A 308 -1.45 -3.64 15.21
C GLY A 308 -1.25 -3.52 16.73
N SER A 309 -2.20 -2.93 17.46
CA SER A 309 -2.09 -2.63 18.89
C SER A 309 -2.46 -3.81 19.80
N SER A 310 -3.16 -4.81 19.28
CA SER A 310 -3.61 -5.99 20.03
C SER A 310 -2.87 -7.25 19.59
N ILE A 311 -2.57 -8.12 20.55
CA ILE A 311 -2.02 -9.47 20.31
C ILE A 311 -3.01 -10.46 20.89
N SER A 312 -3.44 -11.42 20.06
CA SER A 312 -4.33 -12.52 20.48
C SER A 312 -3.74 -13.86 20.07
N LYS A 313 -4.20 -14.93 20.70
CA LYS A 313 -3.85 -16.30 20.31
C LYS A 313 -4.23 -16.56 18.85
N ALA A 314 -5.43 -16.11 18.42
CA ALA A 314 -5.89 -16.24 17.04
C ALA A 314 -4.97 -15.52 16.04
N TRP A 315 -4.42 -14.35 16.40
CA TRP A 315 -3.43 -13.66 15.55
C TRP A 315 -2.12 -14.44 15.44
N GLN A 316 -1.63 -15.00 16.55
CA GLN A 316 -0.41 -15.82 16.53
C GLN A 316 -0.59 -17.10 15.69
N GLU A 317 -1.74 -17.76 15.79
CA GLU A 317 -2.08 -18.92 14.96
C GLU A 317 -2.15 -18.53 13.48
N ALA A 318 -2.76 -17.39 13.16
CA ALA A 318 -2.81 -16.87 11.79
C ALA A 318 -1.42 -16.57 11.23
N VAL A 319 -0.53 -15.96 12.01
CA VAL A 319 0.88 -15.73 11.61
C VAL A 319 1.59 -17.05 11.31
N ALA A 320 1.44 -18.06 12.16
CA ALA A 320 2.05 -19.37 11.92
C ALA A 320 1.52 -20.03 10.64
N ASN A 321 0.21 -20.00 10.43
CA ASN A 321 -0.43 -20.54 9.22
C ASN A 321 0.00 -19.76 7.97
N ALA A 322 0.06 -18.45 8.04
CA ALA A 322 0.52 -17.59 6.94
C ALA A 322 2.00 -17.83 6.61
N ALA A 323 2.83 -18.08 7.63
CA ALA A 323 4.24 -18.44 7.42
C ALA A 323 4.40 -19.81 6.74
N ILE A 324 3.55 -20.79 7.09
CA ILE A 324 3.50 -22.10 6.44
C ILE A 324 3.09 -21.96 4.97
N GLU A 325 1.98 -21.23 4.72
CA GLU A 325 1.48 -20.97 3.37
C GLU A 325 2.52 -20.24 2.52
N ALA A 326 3.08 -19.13 3.03
CA ALA A 326 4.12 -18.37 2.36
C ALA A 326 5.34 -19.22 2.01
N THR A 327 5.80 -20.01 2.97
CA THR A 327 6.95 -20.91 2.78
C THR A 327 6.68 -21.94 1.70
N SER A 328 5.47 -22.48 1.63
CA SER A 328 5.08 -23.45 0.59
C SER A 328 5.08 -22.80 -0.79
N LEU A 329 4.47 -21.62 -0.94
CA LEU A 329 4.44 -20.87 -2.18
C LEU A 329 5.83 -20.42 -2.64
N ILE A 330 6.68 -19.97 -1.72
CA ILE A 330 8.07 -19.59 -2.01
C ILE A 330 8.87 -20.81 -2.47
N HIS A 331 8.65 -21.96 -1.81
CA HIS A 331 9.37 -23.19 -2.12
C HIS A 331 9.06 -23.72 -3.52
N GLU A 332 7.85 -23.56 -4.04
CA GLU A 332 7.51 -23.93 -5.43
C GLU A 332 8.41 -23.26 -6.46
N ASP A 333 8.83 -22.02 -6.19
CA ASP A 333 9.67 -21.21 -7.09
C ASP A 333 11.10 -21.00 -6.57
N ILE A 334 11.52 -21.72 -5.52
CA ILE A 334 12.77 -21.43 -4.80
C ILE A 334 14.01 -21.47 -5.71
N ASP A 335 14.06 -22.39 -6.65
CA ASP A 335 15.18 -22.49 -7.59
C ASP A 335 15.27 -21.27 -8.51
N LYS A 336 14.11 -20.73 -8.95
CA LYS A 336 14.06 -19.50 -9.75
C LYS A 336 14.45 -18.28 -8.90
N LEU A 337 13.92 -18.18 -7.69
CA LEU A 337 14.20 -17.08 -6.75
C LEU A 337 15.66 -17.06 -6.33
N ALA A 338 16.27 -18.23 -6.10
CA ALA A 338 17.70 -18.39 -5.77
C ALA A 338 18.61 -18.40 -7.01
N ARG A 339 18.04 -18.27 -8.23
CA ARG A 339 18.78 -18.32 -9.53
C ARG A 339 19.61 -19.58 -9.69
N THR A 340 18.98 -20.71 -9.46
CA THR A 340 19.56 -22.03 -9.61
C THR A 340 18.58 -22.97 -10.32
N LYS A 341 18.86 -24.25 -10.34
CA LYS A 341 18.00 -25.31 -10.89
C LYS A 341 18.16 -26.60 -10.09
N PRO A 342 17.18 -27.50 -10.10
CA PRO A 342 17.32 -28.82 -9.49
C PRO A 342 18.59 -29.54 -9.97
N GLY A 343 19.35 -30.13 -9.03
CA GLY A 343 20.57 -30.86 -9.32
C GLY A 343 21.82 -30.01 -9.65
N ALA A 344 21.74 -28.68 -9.60
CA ALA A 344 22.93 -27.85 -9.80
C ALA A 344 23.92 -28.04 -8.62
N PRO A 345 25.25 -28.14 -8.89
CA PRO A 345 26.25 -28.36 -7.84
C PRO A 345 26.31 -27.23 -6.81
N ASP A 346 25.92 -26.02 -7.18
CA ASP A 346 25.89 -24.83 -6.33
C ASP A 346 24.49 -24.51 -5.77
N ARG A 347 23.52 -25.44 -5.93
CA ARG A 347 22.12 -25.22 -5.48
C ARG A 347 22.05 -24.95 -3.98
N TRP A 348 22.77 -25.71 -3.18
CA TRP A 348 22.85 -25.53 -1.73
C TRP A 348 23.27 -24.13 -1.34
N ASP A 349 24.41 -23.67 -1.85
CA ASP A 349 24.95 -22.35 -1.52
C ASP A 349 24.05 -21.21 -2.01
N LYS A 350 23.46 -21.36 -3.17
CA LYS A 350 22.54 -20.36 -3.73
C LYS A 350 21.25 -20.26 -2.93
N ILE A 351 20.66 -21.35 -2.51
CA ILE A 351 19.45 -21.35 -1.68
C ILE A 351 19.78 -20.82 -0.29
N LYS A 352 20.90 -21.21 0.30
CA LYS A 352 21.34 -20.65 1.58
C LYS A 352 21.54 -19.13 1.49
N LYS A 353 22.18 -18.65 0.43
CA LYS A 353 22.35 -17.21 0.16
C LYS A 353 21.00 -16.50 -0.03
N PHE A 354 20.06 -17.11 -0.73
CA PHE A 354 18.71 -16.59 -0.84
C PHE A 354 18.03 -16.44 0.53
N CYS A 355 18.15 -17.44 1.42
CA CYS A 355 17.58 -17.36 2.76
C CYS A 355 18.22 -16.24 3.60
N HIS A 356 19.54 -16.02 3.50
CA HIS A 356 20.20 -14.87 4.15
C HIS A 356 19.62 -13.53 3.64
N GLN A 357 19.48 -13.37 2.34
CA GLN A 357 18.92 -12.16 1.74
C GLN A 357 17.44 -11.98 2.06
N PHE A 358 16.68 -13.08 2.15
CA PHE A 358 15.28 -13.04 2.54
C PHE A 358 15.12 -12.55 3.98
N THR A 359 15.92 -13.09 4.92
CA THR A 359 15.93 -12.67 6.33
C THR A 359 16.30 -11.19 6.47
N GLU A 360 17.32 -10.72 5.73
CA GLU A 360 17.71 -9.30 5.71
C GLU A 360 16.55 -8.41 5.25
N ARG A 361 15.85 -8.80 4.17
CA ARG A 361 14.69 -8.04 3.64
C ARG A 361 13.51 -8.06 4.61
N ALA A 362 13.26 -9.21 5.25
CA ALA A 362 12.20 -9.35 6.25
C ALA A 362 12.45 -8.46 7.48
N PHE A 363 13.69 -8.37 7.94
CA PHE A 363 14.06 -7.55 9.09
C PHE A 363 14.26 -6.06 8.74
N GLY A 364 14.30 -5.71 7.47
CA GLY A 364 14.53 -4.33 7.00
C GLY A 364 15.95 -3.81 7.25
N ARG A 365 16.86 -4.67 7.71
CA ARG A 365 18.28 -4.38 7.98
C ARG A 365 19.15 -5.62 7.91
N PRO A 366 20.47 -5.49 7.76
CA PRO A 366 21.40 -6.60 7.87
C PRO A 366 21.30 -7.28 9.24
N PRO A 367 21.04 -8.60 9.31
CA PRO A 367 21.02 -9.34 10.55
C PRO A 367 22.39 -9.38 11.23
N THR A 368 22.42 -9.47 12.56
CA THR A 368 23.66 -9.72 13.33
C THR A 368 24.19 -11.14 13.06
N LYS A 369 25.41 -11.44 13.51
CA LYS A 369 25.98 -12.79 13.38
C LYS A 369 25.12 -13.84 14.10
N GLU A 370 24.61 -13.50 15.27
CA GLU A 370 23.75 -14.37 16.08
C GLU A 370 22.40 -14.60 15.37
N GLN A 371 21.84 -13.55 14.75
CA GLN A 371 20.62 -13.68 13.95
C GLN A 371 20.87 -14.52 12.70
N HIS A 372 21.96 -14.32 11.97
CA HIS A 372 22.32 -15.19 10.83
C HIS A 372 22.45 -16.65 11.27
N GLN A 373 23.12 -16.90 12.40
CA GLN A 373 23.26 -18.24 12.97
C GLN A 373 21.89 -18.87 13.29
N LEU A 374 20.99 -18.12 13.95
CA LEU A 374 19.70 -18.64 14.38
C LEU A 374 18.74 -18.89 13.21
N TYR A 375 18.60 -17.90 12.33
CA TYR A 375 17.55 -17.92 11.30
C TYR A 375 17.95 -18.65 10.03
N VAL A 376 19.24 -18.81 9.75
CA VAL A 376 19.71 -19.45 8.52
C VAL A 376 20.71 -20.56 8.76
N ASP A 377 21.84 -20.30 9.44
CA ASP A 377 22.93 -21.28 9.50
C ASP A 377 22.56 -22.54 10.29
N ALA A 378 21.85 -22.41 11.41
CA ALA A 378 21.40 -23.54 12.21
C ALA A 378 20.43 -24.45 11.46
N PRO A 379 19.32 -23.91 10.82
CA PRO A 379 18.46 -24.70 9.95
C PRO A 379 19.20 -25.48 8.86
N PHE A 380 20.19 -24.85 8.20
CA PHE A 380 20.99 -25.51 7.16
C PHE A 380 21.95 -26.55 7.73
N LYS A 381 22.50 -26.34 8.89
CA LYS A 381 23.34 -27.32 9.57
C LYS A 381 22.54 -28.55 10.05
N GLU A 382 21.36 -28.32 10.61
CA GLU A 382 20.50 -29.37 11.17
C GLU A 382 19.82 -30.24 10.12
N ALA A 383 19.55 -29.69 8.93
CA ALA A 383 18.92 -30.42 7.84
C ALA A 383 19.88 -31.32 7.06
N GLY A 384 21.20 -31.27 7.35
CA GLY A 384 22.21 -32.06 6.64
C GLY A 384 22.20 -31.75 5.14
N ASP A 385 21.97 -32.75 4.28
CA ASP A 385 21.97 -32.58 2.83
C ASP A 385 20.60 -32.17 2.26
N ASP A 386 19.55 -32.07 3.09
CA ASP A 386 18.21 -31.66 2.68
C ASP A 386 18.06 -30.14 2.66
N CYS A 387 18.48 -29.55 1.55
CA CYS A 387 18.43 -28.11 1.32
C CYS A 387 17.00 -27.56 1.26
N ASP A 388 16.01 -28.34 0.84
CA ASP A 388 14.61 -27.93 0.75
C ASP A 388 13.98 -27.81 2.14
N THR A 389 14.24 -28.76 3.02
CA THR A 389 13.86 -28.68 4.45
C THR A 389 14.59 -27.54 5.15
N ALA A 390 15.90 -27.34 4.90
CA ALA A 390 16.67 -26.23 5.45
C ALA A 390 16.06 -24.88 5.09
N ALA A 391 15.74 -24.69 3.82
CA ALA A 391 15.14 -23.47 3.33
C ALA A 391 13.75 -23.22 3.95
N LYS A 392 12.87 -24.21 3.99
CA LYS A 392 11.55 -24.10 4.61
C LYS A 392 11.62 -23.66 6.08
N ARG A 393 12.52 -24.28 6.86
CA ARG A 393 12.75 -23.92 8.27
C ARG A 393 13.24 -22.47 8.41
N SER A 394 14.23 -22.08 7.60
CA SER A 394 14.79 -20.73 7.61
C SER A 394 13.74 -19.66 7.28
N LEU A 395 12.93 -19.89 6.24
CA LEU A 395 11.85 -18.98 5.83
C LEU A 395 10.79 -18.86 6.93
N MET A 396 10.32 -19.99 7.49
CA MET A 396 9.36 -19.99 8.58
C MET A 396 9.86 -19.22 9.81
N LEU A 397 11.10 -19.49 10.24
CA LEU A 397 11.71 -18.78 11.36
C LEU A 397 11.79 -17.27 11.10
N SER A 398 12.17 -16.87 9.89
CA SER A 398 12.24 -15.45 9.52
C SER A 398 10.88 -14.77 9.55
N LEU A 399 9.83 -15.42 9.02
CA LEU A 399 8.46 -14.87 8.94
C LEU A 399 7.72 -14.88 10.29
N THR A 400 8.11 -15.74 11.23
CA THR A 400 7.56 -15.75 12.59
C THR A 400 8.42 -14.97 13.59
N SER A 401 9.52 -14.39 13.13
CA SER A 401 10.45 -13.64 13.97
C SER A 401 9.82 -12.35 14.51
N PRO A 402 10.09 -12.01 15.79
CA PRO A 402 9.74 -10.69 16.32
C PRO A 402 10.31 -9.54 15.49
N TYR A 403 11.46 -9.69 14.85
CA TYR A 403 12.08 -8.65 14.01
C TYR A 403 11.32 -8.39 12.71
N PHE A 404 10.58 -9.37 12.21
CA PHE A 404 9.65 -9.19 11.09
C PHE A 404 8.29 -8.66 11.56
N LEU A 405 7.75 -9.27 12.63
CA LEU A 405 6.38 -8.98 13.09
C LEU A 405 6.24 -7.63 13.79
N TYR A 406 7.32 -7.11 14.38
CA TYR A 406 7.36 -5.86 15.15
C TYR A 406 8.48 -4.93 14.62
N PRO A 407 8.24 -4.21 13.54
CA PRO A 407 9.29 -3.40 12.89
C PRO A 407 9.95 -2.35 13.79
N SER A 408 9.25 -1.92 14.85
CA SER A 408 9.78 -0.98 15.84
C SER A 408 10.91 -1.55 16.71
N LEU A 409 11.13 -2.88 16.72
CA LEU A 409 12.28 -3.53 17.36
C LEU A 409 13.57 -3.38 16.55
N ASN A 410 13.47 -3.03 15.28
CA ASN A 410 14.61 -2.89 14.38
C ASN A 410 15.28 -1.53 14.57
N ARG A 411 16.10 -1.41 15.61
CA ARG A 411 16.87 -0.22 15.97
C ARG A 411 18.38 -0.53 15.95
N ASP A 412 19.20 0.52 16.05
CA ASP A 412 20.65 0.34 16.24
C ASP A 412 20.98 -0.30 17.61
N LYS A 413 22.27 -0.50 17.87
CA LYS A 413 22.74 -1.12 19.12
C LYS A 413 22.43 -0.28 20.36
N GLU A 414 22.32 1.03 20.20
CA GLU A 414 21.97 2.00 21.24
C GLU A 414 20.44 2.19 21.38
N GLY A 415 19.66 1.46 20.60
CA GLY A 415 18.19 1.57 20.59
C GLY A 415 17.65 2.83 19.92
N LYS A 416 18.49 3.54 19.15
CA LYS A 416 18.09 4.73 18.38
C LYS A 416 17.58 4.35 16.99
N ALA A 417 16.76 5.22 16.40
CA ALA A 417 16.39 5.11 15.00
C ALA A 417 17.60 5.50 14.14
N ASP A 418 17.89 4.65 13.17
CA ASP A 418 18.90 4.85 12.14
C ASP A 418 18.27 4.91 10.76
N GLN A 419 19.05 4.99 9.69
CA GLN A 419 18.55 5.03 8.32
C GLN A 419 17.73 3.77 7.94
N HIS A 420 18.06 2.59 8.49
CA HIS A 420 17.26 1.37 8.28
C HIS A 420 15.88 1.50 8.94
N SER A 421 15.82 2.05 10.15
CA SER A 421 14.55 2.34 10.84
C SER A 421 13.73 3.36 10.04
N THR A 422 14.35 4.43 9.55
CA THR A 422 13.71 5.45 8.71
C THR A 422 13.13 4.84 7.43
N ALA A 423 13.90 4.01 6.72
CA ALA A 423 13.45 3.32 5.51
C ALA A 423 12.26 2.39 5.79
N SER A 424 12.32 1.63 6.89
CA SER A 424 11.22 0.74 7.31
C SER A 424 9.96 1.52 7.67
N HIS A 425 10.09 2.63 8.40
CA HIS A 425 8.96 3.49 8.74
C HIS A 425 8.33 4.14 7.51
N LEU A 426 9.14 4.63 6.56
CA LEU A 426 8.64 5.18 5.29
C LEU A 426 7.87 4.11 4.50
N ALA A 427 8.43 2.92 4.36
CA ALA A 427 7.78 1.84 3.61
C ALA A 427 6.46 1.41 4.26
N LEU A 428 6.40 1.27 5.58
CA LEU A 428 5.15 0.98 6.30
C LEU A 428 4.17 2.16 6.22
N ALA A 429 4.64 3.40 6.35
CA ALA A 429 3.78 4.57 6.32
C ALA A 429 3.15 4.83 4.96
N ILE A 430 3.85 4.53 3.86
CA ILE A 430 3.39 4.88 2.50
C ILE A 430 2.84 3.67 1.75
N TRP A 431 3.36 2.46 1.97
CA TRP A 431 3.03 1.27 1.19
C TRP A 431 2.44 0.11 2.00
N ASP A 432 2.40 0.21 3.34
CA ASP A 432 2.08 -0.92 4.23
C ASP A 432 2.99 -2.14 4.01
N SER A 433 4.27 -1.91 3.73
CA SER A 433 5.19 -2.96 3.32
C SER A 433 6.63 -2.71 3.80
N VAL A 434 7.56 -3.54 3.31
CA VAL A 434 9.00 -3.44 3.56
C VAL A 434 9.71 -2.50 2.58
N PRO A 435 10.91 -2.00 2.90
CA PRO A 435 11.70 -1.17 1.99
C PRO A 435 11.99 -1.86 0.66
N ASP A 436 11.74 -1.16 -0.45
CA ASP A 436 12.10 -1.62 -1.78
C ASP A 436 13.61 -1.58 -2.05
N GLN A 437 14.02 -2.03 -3.23
CA GLN A 437 15.44 -2.05 -3.60
C GLN A 437 16.07 -0.65 -3.58
N GLN A 438 15.31 0.37 -3.98
CA GLN A 438 15.84 1.74 -4.04
C GLN A 438 16.04 2.31 -2.64
N LEU A 439 15.08 2.16 -1.72
CA LEU A 439 15.25 2.55 -0.31
C LEU A 439 16.45 1.84 0.32
N ARG A 440 16.57 0.52 0.13
CA ARG A 440 17.73 -0.23 0.65
C ARG A 440 19.06 0.29 0.10
N LYS A 441 19.11 0.62 -1.21
CA LYS A 441 20.30 1.20 -1.84
C LYS A 441 20.62 2.58 -1.27
N LYS A 442 19.62 3.43 -1.02
CA LYS A 442 19.80 4.73 -0.38
C LYS A 442 20.40 4.62 1.02
N VAL A 443 19.89 3.68 1.83
CA VAL A 443 20.47 3.39 3.16
C VAL A 443 21.92 2.95 3.06
N GLN A 444 22.25 2.02 2.15
CA GLN A 444 23.63 1.56 1.93
C GLN A 444 24.59 2.68 1.49
N GLN A 445 24.07 3.72 0.87
CA GLN A 445 24.82 4.89 0.39
C GLN A 445 24.82 6.07 1.37
N ASN A 446 24.25 5.91 2.57
CA ASN A 446 24.04 6.97 3.57
C ASN A 446 23.26 8.19 2.99
N GLN A 447 22.23 7.92 2.20
CA GLN A 447 21.41 8.92 1.52
C GLN A 447 19.97 8.98 2.08
N LEU A 448 19.80 8.75 3.39
CA LEU A 448 18.51 8.84 4.07
C LEU A 448 18.66 9.44 5.49
N GLU A 449 19.56 10.44 5.61
CA GLU A 449 19.89 11.10 6.89
C GLU A 449 19.24 12.47 7.04
N THR A 450 19.15 13.24 5.94
CA THR A 450 18.62 14.60 5.98
C THR A 450 17.14 14.65 5.62
N ASP A 451 16.41 15.63 6.16
CA ASP A 451 15.00 15.85 5.84
C ASP A 451 14.76 15.97 4.34
N LYS A 452 15.69 16.63 3.61
CA LYS A 452 15.59 16.74 2.15
C LYS A 452 15.68 15.39 1.46
N GLN A 453 16.61 14.53 1.86
CA GLN A 453 16.75 13.18 1.28
C GLN A 453 15.51 12.31 1.58
N ILE A 454 14.96 12.42 2.79
CA ILE A 454 13.72 11.74 3.19
C ILE A 454 12.55 12.28 2.36
N GLN A 455 12.45 13.59 2.17
CA GLN A 455 11.39 14.21 1.38
C GLN A 455 11.46 13.81 -0.11
N ASP A 456 12.65 13.76 -0.70
CA ASP A 456 12.83 13.34 -2.10
C ASP A 456 12.38 11.89 -2.30
N GLU A 457 12.70 10.99 -1.35
CA GLU A 457 12.21 9.60 -1.38
C GLU A 457 10.70 9.50 -1.15
N LEU A 458 10.15 10.30 -0.24
CA LEU A 458 8.71 10.36 0.00
C LEU A 458 7.94 10.71 -1.29
N TRP A 459 8.39 11.72 -2.04
CA TRP A 459 7.77 12.09 -3.32
C TRP A 459 7.81 10.95 -4.34
N ARG A 460 8.94 10.24 -4.44
CA ARG A 460 9.04 9.05 -5.29
C ARG A 460 8.04 7.99 -4.87
N MET A 461 7.96 7.71 -3.57
CA MET A 461 7.11 6.67 -3.00
C MET A 461 5.62 6.96 -3.19
N LEU A 462 5.21 8.23 -3.14
CA LEU A 462 3.82 8.64 -3.39
C LEU A 462 3.39 8.41 -4.84
N GLY A 463 4.33 8.38 -5.79
CA GLY A 463 4.05 8.02 -7.18
C GLY A 463 3.81 6.53 -7.43
N ASP A 464 4.10 5.67 -6.47
CA ASP A 464 3.93 4.22 -6.59
C ASP A 464 2.45 3.80 -6.42
N PRO A 465 1.92 2.86 -7.23
CA PRO A 465 0.55 2.37 -7.10
C PRO A 465 0.17 1.85 -5.70
N ARG A 466 1.14 1.32 -4.95
CA ARG A 466 0.93 0.86 -3.57
C ARG A 466 0.50 2.00 -2.63
N ALA A 467 1.05 3.20 -2.83
CA ALA A 467 0.66 4.38 -2.04
C ALA A 467 -0.81 4.74 -2.29
N LYS A 468 -1.23 4.76 -3.57
CA LYS A 468 -2.62 5.01 -3.93
C LYS A 468 -3.55 3.95 -3.33
N ALA A 469 -3.19 2.68 -3.42
CA ALA A 469 -3.97 1.58 -2.85
C ALA A 469 -4.10 1.69 -1.31
N LYS A 470 -3.02 2.09 -0.62
CA LYS A 470 -3.05 2.35 0.82
C LYS A 470 -3.97 3.52 1.18
N MET A 471 -3.86 4.64 0.48
CA MET A 471 -4.71 5.81 0.72
C MET A 471 -6.18 5.46 0.52
N LYS A 472 -6.50 4.70 -0.53
CA LYS A 472 -7.86 4.23 -0.80
C LYS A 472 -8.37 3.35 0.35
N HIS A 473 -7.57 2.38 0.79
CA HIS A 473 -7.89 1.52 1.94
C HIS A 473 -8.13 2.34 3.21
N PHE A 474 -7.26 3.30 3.52
CA PHE A 474 -7.43 4.20 4.65
C PHE A 474 -8.75 4.97 4.60
N PHE A 475 -9.09 5.60 3.47
CA PHE A 475 -10.33 6.36 3.33
C PHE A 475 -11.57 5.48 3.41
N TYR A 476 -11.53 4.26 2.87
CA TYR A 476 -12.65 3.32 3.00
C TYR A 476 -12.96 3.02 4.47
N HIS A 477 -11.93 2.80 5.30
CA HIS A 477 -12.10 2.59 6.74
C HIS A 477 -12.51 3.86 7.46
N TRP A 478 -11.80 4.95 7.25
CA TRP A 478 -12.04 6.23 7.94
C TRP A 478 -13.44 6.80 7.67
N LEU A 479 -13.95 6.63 6.47
CA LEU A 479 -15.29 7.07 6.07
C LEU A 479 -16.36 5.97 6.30
N SER A 480 -16.01 4.82 6.90
CA SER A 480 -16.90 3.66 7.12
C SER A 480 -17.60 3.18 5.84
N LEU A 481 -16.91 3.26 4.69
CA LEU A 481 -17.45 2.81 3.41
C LEU A 481 -17.39 1.28 3.25
N VAL A 482 -16.54 0.60 4.02
CA VAL A 482 -16.43 -0.86 4.03
C VAL A 482 -17.75 -1.52 4.46
N GLU A 483 -18.48 -0.89 5.37
CA GLU A 483 -19.78 -1.38 5.86
C GLU A 483 -20.94 -1.17 4.88
N LYS A 484 -20.71 -0.44 3.79
CA LYS A 484 -21.71 -0.06 2.78
C LYS A 484 -21.63 -0.98 1.55
N GLU A 485 -21.70 -2.29 1.74
CA GLU A 485 -21.60 -3.24 0.62
C GLU A 485 -22.79 -3.15 -0.36
N ASP A 486 -23.96 -2.81 0.13
CA ASP A 486 -25.17 -2.66 -0.69
C ASP A 486 -25.60 -1.20 -0.81
N LEU A 487 -25.09 -0.51 -1.84
CA LEU A 487 -25.51 0.85 -2.21
C LEU A 487 -26.76 0.84 -3.10
N GLY A 488 -27.51 -0.25 -3.14
CA GLY A 488 -28.74 -0.34 -3.93
C GLY A 488 -29.80 0.66 -3.47
N LYS A 489 -30.48 1.31 -4.41
CA LYS A 489 -31.67 2.10 -4.18
C LYS A 489 -32.82 1.55 -5.00
N ASP A 490 -34.05 1.77 -4.53
CA ASP A 490 -35.24 1.38 -5.27
C ASP A 490 -35.27 2.06 -6.64
N PRO A 491 -35.21 1.30 -7.75
CA PRO A 491 -35.18 1.87 -9.11
C PRO A 491 -36.45 2.67 -9.47
N ALA A 492 -37.58 2.39 -8.83
CA ALA A 492 -38.80 3.11 -9.07
C ALA A 492 -38.77 4.53 -8.48
N THR A 493 -38.11 4.68 -7.34
CA THR A 493 -37.95 5.96 -6.63
C THR A 493 -36.75 6.76 -7.14
N PHE A 494 -35.67 6.05 -7.51
CA PHE A 494 -34.41 6.62 -7.95
C PHE A 494 -33.95 6.03 -9.29
N PRO A 495 -34.62 6.32 -10.41
CA PRO A 495 -34.35 5.65 -11.69
C PRO A 495 -32.96 5.96 -12.30
N GLY A 496 -32.29 7.02 -11.84
CA GLY A 496 -30.92 7.34 -12.23
C GLY A 496 -29.82 6.73 -11.33
N PHE A 497 -30.22 5.98 -10.28
CA PHE A 497 -29.25 5.32 -9.39
C PHE A 497 -29.02 3.88 -9.87
N ASP A 498 -28.24 3.75 -10.93
CA ASP A 498 -27.92 2.48 -11.56
C ASP A 498 -26.51 1.97 -11.19
N LYS A 499 -26.14 0.81 -11.73
CA LYS A 499 -24.83 0.20 -11.50
C LYS A 499 -23.68 1.06 -12.04
N GLN A 500 -23.91 1.79 -13.13
CA GLN A 500 -22.90 2.66 -13.72
C GLN A 500 -22.61 3.85 -12.79
N LEU A 501 -23.64 4.48 -12.25
CA LEU A 501 -23.47 5.57 -11.27
C LEU A 501 -22.71 5.11 -10.02
N ILE A 502 -22.98 3.87 -9.53
CA ILE A 502 -22.24 3.29 -8.41
C ILE A 502 -20.77 3.10 -8.76
N ALA A 503 -20.47 2.57 -9.95
CA ALA A 503 -19.10 2.39 -10.43
C ALA A 503 -18.38 3.75 -10.57
N ASP A 504 -19.04 4.77 -11.13
CA ASP A 504 -18.50 6.11 -11.29
C ASP A 504 -18.23 6.80 -9.94
N LEU A 505 -19.14 6.68 -8.97
CA LEU A 505 -18.96 7.18 -7.61
C LEU A 505 -17.74 6.53 -6.92
N ARG A 506 -17.56 5.23 -7.10
CA ARG A 506 -16.39 4.51 -6.56
C ARG A 506 -15.09 4.88 -7.27
N ALA A 507 -15.14 5.14 -8.57
CA ALA A 507 -13.97 5.57 -9.33
C ALA A 507 -13.54 7.00 -8.97
N SER A 508 -14.45 7.83 -8.46
CA SER A 508 -14.18 9.21 -8.05
C SER A 508 -13.52 9.33 -6.67
N LEU A 509 -13.59 8.28 -5.85
CA LEU A 509 -12.90 8.13 -4.58
C LEU A 509 -11.43 7.70 -4.78
#